data_79fbed4de29ce2b9f7e7d0ea611725ee
#
_entry.id   79fbed4de29ce2b9f7e7d0ea611725ee
#
_cell.length_a   1.000
_cell.length_b   1.000
_cell.length_c   1.000
_cell.angle_alpha   90.00
_cell.angle_beta   90.00
_cell.angle_gamma   90.00
#
_symmetry.space_group_name_H-M   'P 1'
#
loop_
_entity.id
_entity.type
_entity.pdbx_description
1 polymer ?
#
loop_
_entity_poly.entity_id
_entity_poly.type
_entity_poly.pdbx_seq_one_letter_code
_entity_poly.pdbx_strand_id
1 'polypeptide(L)'
;PEAELVLFNDSFEKLISILKERDKKTGFITYKEMESEVDFLNVSVKYLADNQKSVEQSNKNLYNILREFDEEKVEEIFILPIEETKENKALLNRLNKAISKK
;
A
#
# COMPACT_ATOMS: atom_id res chain seq x y z
N PRO A 1 -9.36 -4.48 6.10
CA PRO A 1 -8.83 -3.54 7.09
C PRO A 1 -9.89 -2.55 7.54
N GLU A 2 -9.71 -2.01 8.73
CA GLU A 2 -10.62 -1.00 9.24
C GLU A 2 -10.37 0.36 8.59
N ALA A 3 -9.12 0.62 8.21
CA ALA A 3 -8.75 1.82 7.50
C ALA A 3 -9.31 1.83 6.08
N GLU A 4 -9.53 3.03 5.56
CA GLU A 4 -9.90 3.17 4.16
C GLU A 4 -8.69 2.83 3.29
N LEU A 5 -8.85 1.86 2.38
CA LEU A 5 -7.78 1.47 1.47
C LEU A 5 -7.97 2.19 0.15
N VAL A 6 -6.98 2.96 -0.25
CA VAL A 6 -7.04 3.83 -1.43
C VAL A 6 -6.01 3.36 -2.47
N LEU A 7 -6.50 2.88 -3.61
CA LEU A 7 -5.63 2.62 -4.75
C LEU A 7 -5.40 3.95 -5.45
N PHE A 8 -4.21 4.50 -5.25
CA PHE A 8 -3.89 5.81 -5.81
C PHE A 8 -3.66 5.68 -7.32
N ASN A 9 -4.39 6.44 -8.08
CA ASN A 9 -4.45 6.28 -9.54
C ASN A 9 -3.75 7.39 -10.31
N ASP A 10 -2.67 7.91 -9.78
CA ASP A 10 -1.90 8.97 -10.43
C ASP A 10 -0.41 8.74 -10.21
N SER A 11 0.42 9.71 -10.50
CA SER A 11 1.87 9.57 -10.45
C SER A 11 2.40 9.43 -9.02
N PHE A 12 3.56 8.81 -8.91
CA PHE A 12 4.25 8.67 -7.63
C PHE A 12 4.55 10.05 -7.02
N GLU A 13 4.96 11.00 -7.83
CA GLU A 13 5.27 12.36 -7.37
C GLU A 13 4.06 13.03 -6.73
N LYS A 14 2.88 12.86 -7.32
CA LYS A 14 1.64 13.40 -6.76
C LYS A 14 1.30 12.74 -5.44
N LEU A 15 1.50 11.44 -5.34
CA LEU A 15 1.25 10.72 -4.10
C LEU A 15 2.17 11.23 -2.99
N ILE A 16 3.45 11.40 -3.29
CA ILE A 16 4.41 11.92 -2.31
C ILE A 16 3.99 13.31 -1.83
N SER A 17 3.55 14.17 -2.75
CA SER A 17 3.08 15.52 -2.38
C SER A 17 1.90 15.47 -1.42
N ILE A 18 0.97 14.56 -1.67
CA ILE A 18 -0.20 14.36 -0.80
C ILE A 18 0.23 13.85 0.57
N LEU A 19 1.12 12.86 0.61
CA LEU A 19 1.56 12.25 1.86
C LEU A 19 2.37 13.21 2.73
N LYS A 20 3.13 14.12 2.12
CA LYS A 20 3.90 15.12 2.85
C LYS A 20 3.03 16.06 3.67
N GLU A 21 1.82 16.32 3.20
CA GLU A 21 0.92 17.29 3.83
C GLU A 21 -0.22 16.62 4.59
N ARG A 22 -0.19 15.28 4.69
CA ARG A 22 -1.28 14.54 5.32
C ARG A 22 -1.23 14.69 6.82
N ASP A 23 -2.35 15.11 7.41
CA ASP A 23 -2.48 15.25 8.86
C ASP A 23 -3.24 14.10 9.50
N LYS A 24 -3.80 13.18 8.70
CA LYS A 24 -4.41 11.97 9.20
C LYS A 24 -3.33 10.92 9.47
N LYS A 25 -3.62 10.00 10.37
CA LYS A 25 -2.73 8.88 10.59
C LYS A 25 -2.83 7.94 9.39
N THR A 26 -1.78 7.91 8.58
CA THR A 26 -1.80 7.31 7.27
C THR A 26 -0.77 6.21 7.13
N GLY A 27 -1.16 5.12 6.46
CA GLY A 27 -0.25 4.06 6.04
C GLY A 27 0.01 4.15 4.54
N PHE A 28 1.15 3.65 4.13
CA PHE A 28 1.52 3.60 2.72
C PHE A 28 2.17 2.25 2.44
N ILE A 29 1.62 1.53 1.45
CA ILE A 29 2.15 0.24 1.01
C ILE A 29 2.92 0.46 -0.30
N THR A 30 4.18 0.06 -0.32
CA THR A 30 4.99 0.18 -1.51
C THR A 30 5.95 -1.01 -1.59
N TYR A 31 6.99 -0.90 -2.39
CA TYR A 31 8.00 -1.93 -2.53
C TYR A 31 9.34 -1.45 -1.99
N LYS A 32 10.15 -2.38 -1.52
CA LYS A 32 11.43 -2.08 -0.88
C LYS A 32 12.35 -1.26 -1.78
N GLU A 33 12.27 -1.46 -3.09
CA GLU A 33 13.07 -0.70 -4.05
C GLU A 33 12.79 0.81 -4.00
N MET A 34 11.65 1.21 -3.40
CA MET A 34 11.29 2.63 -3.28
C MET A 34 11.70 3.25 -1.95
N GLU A 35 12.38 2.49 -1.10
CA GLU A 35 12.68 2.93 0.27
C GLU A 35 13.34 4.30 0.35
N SER A 36 14.34 4.55 -0.49
CA SER A 36 15.06 5.83 -0.45
C SER A 36 14.20 7.03 -0.85
N GLU A 37 13.14 6.79 -1.60
CA GLU A 37 12.22 7.86 -2.03
C GLU A 37 11.12 8.13 -1.02
N VAL A 38 10.96 7.30 -0.01
CA VAL A 38 9.84 7.41 0.94
C VAL A 38 10.25 7.45 2.40
N ASP A 39 11.51 7.16 2.72
CA ASP A 39 11.95 7.05 4.11
C ASP A 39 11.87 8.36 4.89
N PHE A 40 11.78 9.48 4.20
CA PHE A 40 11.65 10.80 4.84
C PHE A 40 10.20 11.16 5.16
N LEU A 41 9.24 10.36 4.71
CA LEU A 41 7.82 10.68 4.92
C LEU A 41 7.39 10.41 6.36
N ASN A 42 6.50 11.24 6.86
CA ASN A 42 5.96 11.11 8.21
C ASN A 42 4.68 10.27 8.20
N VAL A 43 4.71 9.14 7.53
CA VAL A 43 3.61 8.18 7.50
C VAL A 43 4.19 6.79 7.76
N SER A 44 3.32 5.85 8.11
CA SER A 44 3.77 4.48 8.35
C SER A 44 3.92 3.76 7.01
N VAL A 45 5.15 3.48 6.61
CA VAL A 45 5.43 2.82 5.34
C VAL A 45 5.71 1.35 5.58
N LYS A 46 5.05 0.48 4.81
CA LYS A 46 5.30 -0.95 4.87
C LYS A 46 5.56 -1.47 3.46
N TYR A 47 6.42 -2.45 3.35
CA TYR A 47 6.88 -2.95 2.07
C TYR A 47 6.24 -4.29 1.76
N LEU A 48 5.54 -4.34 0.63
CA LEU A 48 4.83 -5.54 0.21
C LEU A 48 5.80 -6.65 -0.19
N ALA A 49 6.88 -6.27 -0.85
CA ALA A 49 7.93 -7.17 -1.31
C ALA A 49 9.12 -6.33 -1.74
N ASP A 50 10.16 -6.96 -2.27
CA ASP A 50 11.32 -6.24 -2.77
C ASP A 50 10.97 -5.38 -3.98
N ASN A 51 10.17 -5.92 -4.89
CA ASN A 51 9.72 -5.21 -6.09
C ASN A 51 8.45 -5.86 -6.64
N GLN A 52 7.90 -5.27 -7.70
CA GLN A 52 6.63 -5.74 -8.28
C GLN A 52 6.71 -7.14 -8.88
N LYS A 53 7.90 -7.62 -9.18
CA LYS A 53 8.06 -8.97 -9.74
C LYS A 53 8.01 -10.04 -8.65
N SER A 54 8.14 -9.65 -7.39
CA SER A 54 8.09 -10.57 -6.25
C SER A 54 6.64 -10.87 -5.88
N VAL A 55 5.90 -11.47 -6.81
CA VAL A 55 4.45 -11.65 -6.69
C VAL A 55 4.08 -12.58 -5.52
N GLU A 56 4.80 -13.67 -5.38
CA GLU A 56 4.54 -14.63 -4.32
C GLU A 56 4.73 -14.01 -2.95
N GLN A 57 5.81 -13.26 -2.77
CA GLN A 57 6.09 -12.56 -1.53
C GLN A 57 5.01 -11.49 -1.26
N SER A 58 4.59 -10.78 -2.30
CA SER A 58 3.53 -9.76 -2.19
C SER A 58 2.22 -10.39 -1.70
N ASN A 59 1.82 -11.50 -2.28
CA ASN A 59 0.60 -12.21 -1.87
C ASN A 59 0.69 -12.67 -0.42
N LYS A 60 1.84 -13.14 -0.02
CA LYS A 60 2.08 -13.64 1.33
C LYS A 60 2.01 -12.53 2.37
N ASN A 61 2.54 -11.37 2.02
CA ASN A 61 2.70 -10.27 2.98
C ASN A 61 1.48 -9.36 3.11
N LEU A 62 0.65 -9.30 2.09
CA LEU A 62 -0.47 -8.35 2.07
C LEU A 62 -1.36 -8.44 3.32
N TYR A 63 -1.77 -9.64 3.67
CA TYR A 63 -2.65 -9.85 4.81
C TYR A 63 -2.02 -9.36 6.11
N ASN A 64 -0.75 -9.70 6.32
CA ASN A 64 -0.04 -9.30 7.53
C ASN A 64 0.13 -7.78 7.60
N ILE A 65 0.41 -7.15 6.45
CA ILE A 65 0.56 -5.70 6.39
C ILE A 65 -0.74 -5.01 6.78
N LEU A 66 -1.86 -5.46 6.23
CA LEU A 66 -3.15 -4.88 6.54
C LEU A 66 -3.50 -5.05 8.02
N ARG A 67 -3.18 -6.20 8.59
CA ARG A 67 -3.37 -6.45 10.02
C ARG A 67 -2.50 -5.53 10.87
N GLU A 68 -1.25 -5.33 10.48
CA GLU A 68 -0.35 -4.44 11.21
C GLU A 68 -0.87 -3.00 11.20
N PHE A 69 -1.41 -2.56 10.06
CA PHE A 69 -2.01 -1.23 9.99
C PHE A 69 -3.24 -1.11 10.88
N ASP A 70 -4.04 -2.16 10.98
CA ASP A 70 -5.18 -2.16 11.89
C ASP A 70 -4.72 -2.03 13.35
N GLU A 71 -3.65 -2.72 13.71
CA GLU A 71 -3.07 -2.62 15.05
C GLU A 71 -2.52 -1.22 15.32
N GLU A 72 -1.97 -0.57 14.32
CA GLU A 72 -1.48 0.81 14.43
C GLU A 72 -2.62 1.83 14.43
N LYS A 73 -3.82 1.40 14.07
CA LYS A 73 -5.02 2.25 14.01
C LYS A 73 -4.87 3.40 13.03
N VAL A 74 -4.25 3.15 11.87
CA VAL A 74 -4.20 4.15 10.82
C VAL A 74 -5.60 4.37 10.27
N GLU A 75 -5.87 5.58 9.82
CA GLU A 75 -7.20 5.95 9.32
C GLU A 75 -7.35 5.68 7.84
N GLU A 76 -6.26 5.70 7.09
CA GLU A 76 -6.26 5.46 5.65
C GLU A 76 -4.97 4.79 5.25
N ILE A 77 -5.03 4.02 4.17
CA ILE A 77 -3.86 3.31 3.63
C ILE A 77 -3.82 3.59 2.13
N PHE A 78 -2.71 4.15 1.67
CA PHE A 78 -2.50 4.36 0.24
C PHE A 78 -1.65 3.24 -0.34
N ILE A 79 -1.96 2.86 -1.57
CA ILE A 79 -1.14 1.92 -2.32
C ILE A 79 -1.16 2.36 -3.79
N LEU A 80 -0.01 2.30 -4.45
CA LEU A 80 0.06 2.60 -5.87
C LEU A 80 -0.59 1.48 -6.67
N PRO A 81 -1.17 1.79 -7.84
CA PRO A 81 -1.78 0.76 -8.67
C PRO A 81 -0.78 -0.34 -9.00
N ILE A 82 -1.25 -1.56 -8.91
CA ILE A 82 -0.47 -2.73 -9.26
C ILE A 82 -0.83 -3.11 -10.69
N GLU A 83 0.19 -3.40 -11.49
CA GLU A 83 0.00 -3.76 -12.88
C GLU A 83 -0.96 -4.93 -13.05
N GLU A 84 -1.91 -4.81 -13.96
CA GLU A 84 -2.88 -5.87 -14.23
C GLU A 84 -2.26 -6.94 -15.11
N THR A 85 -1.47 -7.80 -14.49
CA THR A 85 -0.85 -8.93 -15.17
C THR A 85 -1.47 -10.22 -14.66
N LYS A 86 -1.23 -11.29 -15.40
CA LYS A 86 -1.66 -12.63 -15.01
C LYS A 86 -1.13 -13.00 -13.63
N GLU A 87 0.13 -12.63 -13.38
CA GLU A 87 0.83 -12.94 -12.14
C GLU A 87 0.24 -12.18 -10.95
N ASN A 88 -0.29 -10.99 -11.18
CA ASN A 88 -0.82 -10.14 -10.12
C ASN A 88 -2.30 -10.31 -9.88
N LYS A 89 -2.96 -11.20 -10.62
CA LYS A 89 -4.42 -11.36 -10.52
C LYS A 89 -4.91 -11.66 -9.10
N ALA A 90 -4.24 -12.58 -8.43
CA ALA A 90 -4.64 -12.94 -7.06
C ALA A 90 -4.47 -11.77 -6.10
N LEU A 91 -3.37 -11.04 -6.23
CA LEU A 91 -3.09 -9.88 -5.39
C LEU A 91 -4.15 -8.79 -5.61
N LEU A 92 -4.45 -8.49 -6.86
CA LEU A 92 -5.47 -7.50 -7.22
C LEU A 92 -6.85 -7.89 -6.71
N ASN A 93 -7.20 -9.17 -6.80
CA ASN A 93 -8.48 -9.66 -6.28
C ASN A 93 -8.58 -9.43 -4.77
N ARG A 94 -7.50 -9.69 -4.04
CA ARG A 94 -7.48 -9.48 -2.58
C ARG A 94 -7.61 -8.01 -2.23
N LEU A 95 -6.92 -7.15 -2.96
CA LEU A 95 -7.01 -5.71 -2.75
C LEU A 95 -8.42 -5.19 -3.03
N ASN A 96 -9.02 -5.65 -4.14
CA ASN A 96 -10.39 -5.24 -4.48
C ASN A 96 -11.39 -5.69 -3.43
N LYS A 97 -11.22 -6.87 -2.88
CA LYS A 97 -12.09 -7.36 -1.79
C LYS A 97 -11.91 -6.53 -0.53
N ALA A 98 -10.69 -6.14 -0.20
CA ALA A 98 -10.44 -5.30 0.97
C ALA A 98 -11.09 -3.93 0.82
N ILE A 99 -11.06 -3.37 -0.39
CA ILE A 99 -11.69 -2.08 -0.68
C ILE A 99 -13.21 -2.19 -0.56
N SER A 100 -13.79 -3.23 -1.14
CA SER A 100 -15.25 -3.36 -1.21
C SER A 100 -15.90 -3.77 0.11
N LYS A 101 -15.12 -4.18 1.09
CA LYS A 101 -15.65 -4.50 2.42
C LYS A 101 -16.08 -3.26 3.21
N LYS A 102 -15.87 -2.12 2.67
CA LYS A 102 -16.36 -0.88 3.26
C LYS A 102 -17.78 -0.52 2.77
#